data_4d5acfe6827431b9612f6cfd59a55dcf
#
_entry.id   4d5acfe6827431b9612f6cfd59a55dcf
#
_cell.length_a   1.000
_cell.length_b   1.000
_cell.length_c   1.000
_cell.angle_alpha   90.00
_cell.angle_beta   90.00
_cell.angle_gamma   90.00
#
_symmetry.space_group_name_H-M   'P 1'
#
loop_
_entity.id
_entity.type
_entity.pdbx_description
1 polymer ?
#
loop_
_entity_poly.entity_id
_entity_poly.type
_entity_poly.pdbx_seq_one_letter_code
_entity_poly.pdbx_strand_id
1 'polypeptide(L)'
;GYIDNKKALEMSEYKGKPLIKSADINSNMTVLVMSKNFVSMVYELIEKKVKKIIIGTYIFPDSGQEELLKEHGEFIIKEKNLIFKTETDEICINNQEDLSKIYRRLHSDGGYLSSYLKLPIKPFCREFGYTEGTPVDRYYIDCFLDKYKEDIWGDVVEIADSTYTIKYGGEKVKHSYIMHVNGWGKNVIKGNLESGEGIEENKYDCAIITQTLMFIYDFSSVVNNIYKMLKPGGVALITVAGISQLAREDAGNWGSYWSFEPDSLRKGFEKKFINNVVIQSYGNVKVAVAMLYGMCSEEIPKEIYGYNDEQYPLIIGVRVKKEKL
;
A
#
# COMPACT_ATOMS: atom_id res chain seq x y z
N GLY A 1 0.67 -36.39 8.29
CA GLY A 1 2.00 -35.98 7.81
C GLY A 1 1.93 -34.81 6.87
N TYR A 2 3.05 -34.24 6.55
CA TYR A 2 3.19 -33.17 5.54
C TYR A 2 3.73 -33.76 4.24
N ILE A 3 3.40 -33.12 3.11
CA ILE A 3 3.89 -33.51 1.80
C ILE A 3 4.73 -32.37 1.23
N ASP A 4 6.03 -32.61 1.10
CA ASP A 4 6.96 -31.64 0.52
C ASP A 4 8.16 -32.40 -0.08
N ASN A 5 8.22 -32.43 -1.39
CA ASN A 5 9.26 -33.19 -2.09
C ASN A 5 10.68 -32.68 -1.82
N LYS A 6 10.85 -31.40 -1.62
CA LYS A 6 12.15 -30.76 -1.37
C LYS A 6 12.61 -31.02 0.06
N LYS A 7 11.77 -30.69 1.03
CA LYS A 7 12.09 -30.87 2.46
C LYS A 7 12.23 -32.34 2.83
N ALA A 8 11.46 -33.26 2.20
CA ALA A 8 11.57 -34.69 2.44
C ALA A 8 12.88 -35.33 1.96
N LEU A 9 13.76 -34.60 1.27
CA LEU A 9 15.12 -34.99 0.98
C LEU A 9 16.09 -34.69 2.13
N GLU A 10 15.74 -33.75 2.98
CA GLU A 10 16.60 -33.19 4.02
C GLU A 10 16.19 -33.63 5.44
N MET A 11 14.89 -33.96 5.65
CA MET A 11 14.35 -34.35 6.95
C MET A 11 13.19 -35.33 6.83
N SER A 12 12.99 -36.15 7.85
CA SER A 12 11.89 -37.13 7.91
C SER A 12 10.63 -36.62 8.61
N GLU A 13 10.74 -35.50 9.39
CA GLU A 13 9.66 -34.91 10.14
C GLU A 13 9.66 -33.37 10.02
N TYR A 14 8.49 -32.78 10.10
CA TYR A 14 8.30 -31.34 10.18
C TYR A 14 7.20 -31.02 11.20
N LYS A 15 7.47 -30.15 12.16
CA LYS A 15 6.55 -29.80 13.26
C LYS A 15 5.98 -31.03 13.96
N GLY A 16 6.82 -32.06 14.23
CA GLY A 16 6.40 -33.29 14.93
C GLY A 16 5.49 -34.22 14.13
N LYS A 17 5.39 -34.05 12.82
CA LYS A 17 4.61 -34.91 11.91
C LYS A 17 5.49 -35.46 10.81
N PRO A 18 5.27 -36.72 10.37
CA PRO A 18 6.02 -37.32 9.28
C PRO A 18 5.96 -36.46 8.02
N LEU A 19 7.09 -36.32 7.36
CA LEU A 19 7.22 -35.64 6.08
C LEU A 19 7.39 -36.72 4.99
N ILE A 20 6.53 -36.69 3.99
CA ILE A 20 6.50 -37.67 2.92
C ILE A 20 6.66 -37.03 1.55
N LYS A 21 7.13 -37.77 0.57
CA LYS A 21 7.19 -37.35 -0.82
C LYS A 21 5.82 -37.55 -1.50
N SER A 22 5.53 -36.76 -2.51
CA SER A 22 4.31 -36.95 -3.30
C SER A 22 4.23 -38.34 -3.94
N ALA A 23 5.38 -38.94 -4.25
CA ALA A 23 5.47 -40.32 -4.79
C ALA A 23 4.88 -41.37 -3.84
N ASP A 24 4.91 -41.15 -2.54
CA ASP A 24 4.48 -42.11 -1.51
C ASP A 24 2.98 -42.02 -1.21
N ILE A 25 2.27 -41.11 -1.86
CA ILE A 25 0.82 -40.94 -1.72
C ILE A 25 0.10 -42.09 -2.43
N ASN A 26 -0.87 -42.69 -1.76
CA ASN A 26 -1.68 -43.77 -2.30
C ASN A 26 -3.18 -43.53 -2.11
N SER A 27 -3.99 -44.39 -2.75
CA SER A 27 -5.46 -44.26 -2.76
C SER A 27 -6.15 -44.40 -1.40
N ASN A 28 -5.48 -44.91 -0.38
CA ASN A 28 -6.08 -45.12 0.94
C ASN A 28 -5.89 -43.88 1.85
N MET A 29 -5.12 -42.90 1.41
CA MET A 29 -4.88 -41.68 2.17
C MET A 29 -6.02 -40.67 1.99
N THR A 30 -6.27 -39.90 3.04
CA THR A 30 -6.98 -38.63 2.94
C THR A 30 -5.93 -37.50 2.88
N VAL A 31 -6.00 -36.70 1.85
CA VAL A 31 -5.01 -35.65 1.62
C VAL A 31 -5.67 -34.28 1.75
N LEU A 32 -5.12 -33.45 2.64
CA LEU A 32 -5.51 -32.06 2.79
C LEU A 32 -4.53 -31.19 1.97
N VAL A 33 -5.04 -30.48 0.98
CA VAL A 33 -4.27 -29.59 0.12
C VAL A 33 -4.45 -28.14 0.60
N MET A 34 -3.34 -27.50 0.94
CA MET A 34 -3.31 -26.13 1.48
C MET A 34 -2.30 -25.25 0.71
N SER A 35 -2.29 -25.38 -0.59
CA SER A 35 -1.35 -24.68 -1.47
C SER A 35 -2.07 -23.70 -2.39
N LYS A 36 -1.43 -22.59 -2.69
CA LYS A 36 -1.89 -21.65 -3.74
C LYS A 36 -1.96 -22.33 -5.12
N ASN A 37 -1.16 -23.37 -5.32
CA ASN A 37 -1.12 -24.16 -6.56
C ASN A 37 -1.99 -25.42 -6.48
N PHE A 38 -3.08 -25.39 -5.71
CA PHE A 38 -3.85 -26.59 -5.40
C PHE A 38 -4.41 -27.29 -6.66
N VAL A 39 -4.70 -26.57 -7.74
CA VAL A 39 -5.25 -27.13 -8.97
C VAL A 39 -4.37 -28.25 -9.51
N SER A 40 -3.07 -28.00 -9.69
CA SER A 40 -2.13 -29.03 -10.17
C SER A 40 -1.96 -30.19 -9.18
N MET A 41 -1.97 -29.88 -7.87
CA MET A 41 -1.89 -30.89 -6.82
C MET A 41 -3.12 -31.80 -6.79
N VAL A 42 -4.32 -31.22 -6.95
CA VAL A 42 -5.56 -32.01 -7.01
C VAL A 42 -5.54 -32.96 -8.21
N TYR A 43 -5.09 -32.51 -9.40
CA TYR A 43 -4.96 -33.37 -10.56
C TYR A 43 -3.98 -34.55 -10.29
N GLU A 44 -2.82 -34.29 -9.73
CA GLU A 44 -1.85 -35.34 -9.35
C GLU A 44 -2.48 -36.35 -8.38
N LEU A 45 -3.25 -35.88 -7.40
CA LEU A 45 -3.93 -36.74 -6.43
C LEU A 45 -5.06 -37.58 -7.05
N ILE A 46 -5.76 -37.03 -8.04
CA ILE A 46 -6.78 -37.76 -8.80
C ILE A 46 -6.14 -38.85 -9.63
N GLU A 47 -5.04 -38.58 -10.33
CA GLU A 47 -4.29 -39.58 -11.09
C GLU A 47 -3.79 -40.72 -10.19
N LYS A 48 -3.41 -40.43 -8.95
CA LYS A 48 -3.04 -41.40 -7.91
C LYS A 48 -4.25 -42.10 -7.27
N LYS A 49 -5.46 -41.80 -7.72
CA LYS A 49 -6.73 -42.37 -7.24
C LYS A 49 -6.96 -42.17 -5.75
N VAL A 50 -6.51 -41.07 -5.20
CA VAL A 50 -6.80 -40.69 -3.81
C VAL A 50 -8.30 -40.46 -3.66
N LYS A 51 -8.92 -41.17 -2.70
CA LYS A 51 -10.38 -41.20 -2.57
C LYS A 51 -10.95 -39.92 -1.90
N LYS A 52 -10.19 -39.29 -1.03
CA LYS A 52 -10.63 -38.12 -0.29
C LYS A 52 -9.53 -37.05 -0.34
N ILE A 53 -9.87 -35.92 -0.97
CA ILE A 53 -9.01 -34.75 -1.11
C ILE A 53 -9.76 -33.57 -0.49
N ILE A 54 -9.24 -33.01 0.58
CA ILE A 54 -9.80 -31.85 1.28
C ILE A 54 -9.02 -30.62 0.88
N ILE A 55 -9.71 -29.51 0.65
CA ILE A 55 -9.10 -28.22 0.40
C ILE A 55 -9.23 -27.36 1.65
N GLY A 56 -8.12 -26.83 2.12
CA GLY A 56 -8.07 -25.93 3.27
C GLY A 56 -7.13 -24.77 3.04
N THR A 57 -7.27 -23.71 3.83
CA THR A 57 -6.33 -22.60 3.90
C THR A 57 -5.92 -22.36 5.34
N TYR A 58 -4.66 -21.92 5.54
CA TYR A 58 -4.27 -21.37 6.82
C TYR A 58 -4.79 -19.95 6.91
N ILE A 59 -5.46 -19.64 8.00
CA ILE A 59 -5.69 -18.27 8.42
C ILE A 59 -4.53 -17.94 9.36
N PHE A 60 -3.67 -17.01 8.95
CA PHE A 60 -2.65 -16.43 9.83
C PHE A 60 -3.30 -15.24 10.54
N PRO A 61 -3.69 -15.36 11.81
CA PRO A 61 -4.13 -14.18 12.55
C PRO A 61 -2.93 -13.25 12.74
N ASP A 62 -3.12 -11.98 12.47
CA ASP A 62 -2.18 -10.94 12.84
C ASP A 62 -1.94 -11.01 14.34
N SER A 63 -0.69 -11.20 14.77
CA SER A 63 -0.28 -11.31 16.16
C SER A 63 -0.43 -12.67 16.86
N GLY A 64 0.44 -13.63 16.58
CA GLY A 64 0.87 -14.63 17.60
C GLY A 64 -0.14 -15.64 18.12
N GLN A 65 -1.34 -15.71 17.55
CA GLN A 65 -2.34 -16.75 17.85
C GLN A 65 -2.15 -17.99 16.97
N GLU A 66 -2.61 -19.14 17.45
CA GLU A 66 -2.50 -20.42 16.73
C GLU A 66 -3.07 -20.36 15.32
N GLU A 67 -2.35 -20.97 14.36
CA GLU A 67 -2.79 -21.13 12.97
C GLU A 67 -4.16 -21.80 12.92
N LEU A 68 -5.20 -21.08 12.48
CA LEU A 68 -6.52 -21.66 12.27
C LEU A 68 -6.62 -22.29 10.88
N LEU A 69 -6.96 -23.57 10.85
CA LEU A 69 -7.27 -24.28 9.62
C LEU A 69 -8.73 -24.06 9.26
N LYS A 70 -9.00 -23.48 8.09
CA LYS A 70 -10.35 -23.37 7.51
C LYS A 70 -10.51 -24.41 6.42
N GLU A 71 -11.39 -25.40 6.61
CA GLU A 71 -11.79 -26.32 5.57
C GLU A 71 -12.84 -25.64 4.67
N HIS A 72 -12.63 -25.76 3.34
CA HIS A 72 -13.51 -25.17 2.35
C HIS A 72 -14.38 -26.19 1.62
N GLY A 73 -14.06 -27.45 1.74
CA GLY A 73 -14.77 -28.54 1.11
C GLY A 73 -13.86 -29.72 0.75
N GLU A 74 -14.45 -30.74 0.18
CA GLU A 74 -13.76 -31.96 -0.20
C GLU A 74 -14.05 -32.36 -1.66
N PHE A 75 -13.08 -33.02 -2.30
CA PHE A 75 -13.30 -33.68 -3.57
C PHE A 75 -13.67 -35.15 -3.33
N ILE A 76 -14.77 -35.57 -3.92
CA ILE A 76 -15.27 -36.94 -3.87
C ILE A 76 -15.47 -37.47 -5.29
N ILE A 77 -15.30 -38.79 -5.48
CA ILE A 77 -15.64 -39.48 -6.72
C ILE A 77 -17.00 -40.20 -6.52
N LYS A 78 -18.01 -39.72 -7.25
CA LYS A 78 -19.37 -40.31 -7.23
C LYS A 78 -19.75 -40.73 -8.65
N GLU A 79 -20.06 -42.00 -8.87
CA GLU A 79 -20.51 -42.53 -10.18
C GLU A 79 -19.59 -42.15 -11.36
N LYS A 80 -18.26 -42.18 -11.18
CA LYS A 80 -17.21 -41.78 -12.12
C LYS A 80 -17.05 -40.24 -12.30
N ASN A 81 -17.86 -39.44 -11.66
CA ASN A 81 -17.71 -37.98 -11.70
C ASN A 81 -16.89 -37.49 -10.51
N LEU A 82 -16.01 -36.53 -10.75
CA LEU A 82 -15.33 -35.80 -9.70
C LEU A 82 -16.26 -34.67 -9.23
N ILE A 83 -16.54 -34.65 -7.95
CA ILE A 83 -17.44 -33.65 -7.34
C ILE A 83 -16.68 -32.90 -6.27
N PHE A 84 -16.75 -31.59 -6.27
CA PHE A 84 -16.36 -30.76 -5.14
C PHE A 84 -17.59 -30.47 -4.29
N LYS A 85 -17.53 -30.93 -3.03
CA LYS A 85 -18.60 -30.82 -2.07
C LYS A 85 -18.23 -29.83 -0.97
N THR A 86 -19.10 -28.86 -0.73
CA THR A 86 -19.08 -27.94 0.43
C THR A 86 -20.22 -28.30 1.38
N GLU A 87 -20.37 -27.54 2.46
CA GLU A 87 -21.52 -27.72 3.37
C GLU A 87 -22.87 -27.49 2.69
N THR A 88 -22.90 -26.65 1.65
CA THR A 88 -24.15 -26.20 1.02
C THR A 88 -24.33 -26.66 -0.45
N ASP A 89 -23.23 -27.04 -1.14
CA ASP A 89 -23.23 -27.27 -2.58
C ASP A 89 -22.44 -28.51 -2.99
N GLU A 90 -22.86 -29.16 -4.08
CA GLU A 90 -22.08 -30.15 -4.83
C GLU A 90 -21.82 -29.63 -6.27
N ILE A 91 -20.55 -29.49 -6.67
CA ILE A 91 -20.15 -28.99 -7.99
C ILE A 91 -19.46 -30.10 -8.77
N CYS A 92 -20.02 -30.49 -9.91
CA CYS A 92 -19.41 -31.48 -10.79
C CYS A 92 -18.22 -30.85 -11.54
N ILE A 93 -17.07 -31.52 -11.55
CA ILE A 93 -15.83 -31.10 -12.17
C ILE A 93 -15.64 -31.89 -13.48
N ASN A 94 -15.74 -31.21 -14.59
CA ASN A 94 -15.58 -31.82 -15.91
C ASN A 94 -14.23 -31.51 -16.55
N ASN A 95 -13.57 -30.43 -16.15
CA ASN A 95 -12.34 -29.95 -16.76
C ASN A 95 -11.53 -29.05 -15.79
N GLN A 96 -10.36 -28.63 -16.23
CA GLN A 96 -9.45 -27.78 -15.46
C GLN A 96 -10.03 -26.38 -15.18
N GLU A 97 -10.89 -25.89 -16.05
CA GLU A 97 -11.53 -24.58 -15.85
C GLU A 97 -12.49 -24.61 -14.66
N ASP A 98 -13.19 -25.71 -14.44
CA ASP A 98 -14.08 -25.88 -13.28
C ASP A 98 -13.27 -25.86 -11.97
N LEU A 99 -12.12 -26.52 -11.93
CA LEU A 99 -11.19 -26.41 -10.78
C LEU A 99 -10.69 -24.98 -10.59
N SER A 100 -10.39 -24.27 -11.66
CA SER A 100 -9.94 -22.87 -11.58
C SER A 100 -11.06 -21.95 -11.08
N LYS A 101 -12.33 -22.24 -11.40
CA LYS A 101 -13.49 -21.51 -10.84
C LYS A 101 -13.64 -21.80 -9.35
N ILE A 102 -13.46 -23.04 -8.92
CA ILE A 102 -13.46 -23.40 -7.49
C ILE A 102 -12.33 -22.68 -6.77
N TYR A 103 -11.11 -22.69 -7.32
CA TYR A 103 -9.99 -21.93 -6.76
C TYR A 103 -10.32 -20.47 -6.53
N ARG A 104 -10.82 -19.79 -7.55
CA ARG A 104 -11.25 -18.40 -7.45
C ARG A 104 -12.36 -18.20 -6.40
N ARG A 105 -13.32 -19.12 -6.32
CA ARG A 105 -14.40 -19.07 -5.32
C ARG A 105 -13.91 -19.29 -3.89
N LEU A 106 -12.93 -20.17 -3.67
CA LEU A 106 -12.39 -20.47 -2.34
C LEU A 106 -11.43 -19.40 -1.83
N HIS A 107 -10.72 -18.73 -2.73
CA HIS A 107 -9.76 -17.66 -2.40
C HIS A 107 -10.42 -16.27 -2.45
N SER A 108 -11.53 -16.12 -3.11
CA SER A 108 -12.46 -15.02 -2.88
C SER A 108 -13.40 -15.50 -1.77
N ASP A 109 -13.30 -14.99 -0.54
CA ASP A 109 -14.36 -15.15 0.44
C ASP A 109 -15.68 -14.78 -0.24
N GLY A 110 -16.47 -15.79 -0.61
CA GLY A 110 -17.43 -15.83 -1.73
C GLY A 110 -18.55 -14.77 -1.77
N GLY A 111 -18.45 -13.72 -0.96
CA GLY A 111 -19.32 -12.57 -0.97
C GLY A 111 -18.63 -11.25 -1.33
N TYR A 112 -17.35 -11.08 -0.99
CA TYR A 112 -16.68 -9.78 -1.13
C TYR A 112 -16.37 -9.41 -2.58
N LEU A 113 -15.83 -10.32 -3.40
CA LEU A 113 -15.53 -10.02 -4.80
C LEU A 113 -16.82 -9.75 -5.60
N SER A 114 -17.88 -10.51 -5.36
CA SER A 114 -19.17 -10.29 -6.03
C SER A 114 -19.81 -8.97 -5.59
N SER A 115 -19.64 -8.57 -4.34
CA SER A 115 -20.10 -7.28 -3.82
C SER A 115 -19.29 -6.13 -4.39
N TYR A 116 -17.96 -6.30 -4.49
CA TYR A 116 -17.06 -5.33 -5.12
C TYR A 116 -17.41 -5.09 -6.59
N LEU A 117 -17.69 -6.15 -7.36
CA LEU A 117 -18.09 -6.04 -8.77
C LEU A 117 -19.46 -5.38 -8.97
N LYS A 118 -20.26 -5.21 -7.92
CA LYS A 118 -21.52 -4.44 -7.96
C LYS A 118 -21.30 -2.94 -7.73
N LEU A 119 -20.12 -2.52 -7.32
CA LEU A 119 -19.80 -1.11 -7.23
C LEU A 119 -19.90 -0.44 -8.60
N PRO A 120 -20.29 0.84 -8.67
CA PRO A 120 -20.42 1.54 -9.94
C PRO A 120 -19.04 1.69 -10.61
N ILE A 121 -19.03 1.68 -11.96
CA ILE A 121 -17.79 1.92 -12.73
C ILE A 121 -17.24 3.33 -12.50
N LYS A 122 -18.12 4.28 -12.20
CA LYS A 122 -17.72 5.67 -11.90
C LYS A 122 -17.56 5.84 -10.40
N PRO A 123 -16.54 6.55 -9.93
CA PRO A 123 -16.40 6.87 -8.51
C PRO A 123 -17.57 7.74 -8.02
N PHE A 124 -17.84 7.73 -6.73
CA PHE A 124 -18.85 8.56 -6.09
C PHE A 124 -18.47 10.05 -6.16
N CYS A 125 -17.20 10.35 -5.90
CA CYS A 125 -16.63 11.70 -6.03
C CYS A 125 -15.33 11.64 -6.84
N ARG A 126 -15.13 12.63 -7.76
CA ARG A 126 -13.91 12.75 -8.56
C ARG A 126 -12.88 13.69 -7.96
N GLU A 127 -13.25 14.36 -6.89
CA GLU A 127 -12.47 15.39 -6.20
C GLU A 127 -11.96 14.88 -4.84
N PHE A 128 -11.44 13.62 -4.82
CA PHE A 128 -10.83 12.99 -3.64
C PHE A 128 -11.73 12.92 -2.40
N GLY A 129 -13.04 13.03 -2.55
CA GLY A 129 -13.99 13.07 -1.44
C GLY A 129 -14.21 14.47 -0.83
N TYR A 130 -13.64 15.53 -1.41
CA TYR A 130 -13.81 16.91 -0.89
C TYR A 130 -15.27 17.37 -0.81
N THR A 131 -16.12 16.90 -1.71
CA THR A 131 -17.54 17.26 -1.70
C THR A 131 -18.32 16.62 -0.55
N GLU A 132 -17.79 15.54 0.02
CA GLU A 132 -18.45 14.72 1.04
C GLU A 132 -17.82 14.89 2.44
N GLY A 133 -16.57 15.35 2.50
CA GLY A 133 -15.87 15.51 3.77
C GLY A 133 -14.36 15.74 3.62
N THR A 134 -13.57 15.22 4.52
CA THR A 134 -12.11 15.32 4.50
C THR A 134 -11.52 14.25 3.58
N PRO A 135 -10.70 14.61 2.59
CA PRO A 135 -10.01 13.62 1.75
C PRO A 135 -9.16 12.63 2.57
N VAL A 136 -9.16 11.39 2.13
CA VAL A 136 -8.49 10.28 2.83
C VAL A 136 -6.98 10.50 3.00
N ASP A 137 -6.34 11.12 2.02
CA ASP A 137 -4.90 11.40 2.04
C ASP A 137 -4.50 12.33 3.20
N ARG A 138 -5.39 13.24 3.62
CA ARG A 138 -5.16 14.20 4.72
C ARG A 138 -4.92 13.49 6.04
N TYR A 139 -5.59 12.38 6.30
CA TYR A 139 -5.34 11.57 7.48
C TYR A 139 -3.87 11.09 7.56
N TYR A 140 -3.34 10.57 6.47
CA TYR A 140 -1.96 10.07 6.46
C TYR A 140 -0.91 11.17 6.42
N ILE A 141 -1.21 12.29 5.75
CA ILE A 141 -0.36 13.48 5.81
C ILE A 141 -0.25 13.97 7.25
N ASP A 142 -1.38 14.05 7.96
CA ASP A 142 -1.43 14.41 9.38
C ASP A 142 -0.61 13.43 10.24
N CYS A 143 -0.75 12.12 10.04
CA CYS A 143 0.04 11.12 10.75
C CYS A 143 1.56 11.30 10.54
N PHE A 144 1.97 11.60 9.30
CA PHE A 144 3.37 11.84 8.98
C PHE A 144 3.90 13.11 9.64
N LEU A 145 3.18 14.22 9.51
CA LEU A 145 3.62 15.51 10.05
C LEU A 145 3.60 15.53 11.59
N ASP A 146 2.59 14.91 12.23
CA ASP A 146 2.56 14.78 13.69
C ASP A 146 3.76 13.99 14.22
N LYS A 147 4.15 12.90 13.53
CA LYS A 147 5.33 12.10 13.89
C LYS A 147 6.62 12.92 13.86
N TYR A 148 6.74 13.87 12.93
CA TYR A 148 7.94 14.69 12.73
C TYR A 148 7.75 16.15 13.12
N LYS A 149 6.75 16.48 13.92
CA LYS A 149 6.45 17.87 14.34
C LYS A 149 7.58 18.58 15.08
N GLU A 150 8.50 17.83 15.68
CA GLU A 150 9.68 18.41 16.33
C GLU A 150 10.72 18.96 15.32
N ASP A 151 10.64 18.57 14.06
CA ASP A 151 11.45 19.16 12.99
C ASP A 151 10.85 20.49 12.46
N ILE A 152 9.61 20.83 12.84
CA ILE A 152 8.91 22.06 12.38
C ILE A 152 9.18 23.17 13.37
N TRP A 153 10.25 23.94 13.14
CA TRP A 153 10.69 25.02 14.00
C TRP A 153 11.51 26.09 13.24
N GLY A 154 11.72 27.25 13.84
CA GLY A 154 12.58 28.30 13.30
C GLY A 154 11.97 29.00 12.08
N ASP A 155 12.73 29.12 11.00
CA ASP A 155 12.29 29.66 9.72
C ASP A 155 11.69 28.52 8.90
N VAL A 156 10.36 28.50 8.77
CA VAL A 156 9.62 27.42 8.09
C VAL A 156 9.02 27.92 6.79
N VAL A 157 9.21 27.17 5.71
CA VAL A 157 8.53 27.41 4.43
C VAL A 157 7.55 26.25 4.15
N GLU A 158 6.32 26.60 3.76
CA GLU A 158 5.30 25.64 3.31
C GLU A 158 4.84 26.01 1.90
N ILE A 159 4.55 25.01 1.08
CA ILE A 159 4.08 25.21 -0.29
C ILE A 159 2.57 25.43 -0.29
N ALA A 160 2.12 26.43 -1.02
CA ALA A 160 0.74 26.84 -1.27
C ALA A 160 0.06 27.57 -0.10
N ASP A 161 0.16 27.11 1.14
CA ASP A 161 -0.42 27.75 2.32
C ASP A 161 0.46 27.57 3.56
N SER A 162 -0.06 27.80 4.77
CA SER A 162 0.67 27.61 6.04
C SER A 162 -0.08 26.75 7.06
N THR A 163 -1.02 25.96 6.59
CA THR A 163 -1.93 25.16 7.43
C THR A 163 -1.17 24.21 8.36
N TYR A 164 -0.22 23.48 7.81
CA TYR A 164 0.55 22.50 8.58
C TYR A 164 1.63 23.16 9.45
N THR A 165 2.24 24.26 8.98
CA THR A 165 3.15 25.07 9.78
C THR A 165 2.48 25.55 11.06
N ILE A 166 1.26 26.09 10.94
CA ILE A 166 0.46 26.57 12.10
C ILE A 166 0.08 25.38 13.00
N LYS A 167 -0.45 24.30 12.40
CA LYS A 167 -0.97 23.15 13.13
C LYS A 167 0.09 22.42 13.96
N TYR A 168 1.28 22.23 13.41
CA TYR A 168 2.31 21.37 14.01
C TYR A 168 3.53 22.12 14.55
N GLY A 169 3.85 23.30 14.01
CA GLY A 169 4.98 24.11 14.45
C GLY A 169 4.68 24.93 15.70
N GLY A 170 3.51 25.57 15.74
CA GLY A 170 3.11 26.38 16.89
C GLY A 170 4.13 27.45 17.28
N GLU A 171 4.40 27.60 18.56
CA GLU A 171 5.35 28.58 19.11
C GLU A 171 6.83 28.31 18.75
N LYS A 172 7.16 27.13 18.24
CA LYS A 172 8.52 26.80 17.78
C LYS A 172 8.89 27.53 16.48
N VAL A 173 7.90 27.99 15.72
CA VAL A 173 8.10 28.69 14.45
C VAL A 173 8.39 30.17 14.71
N LYS A 174 9.54 30.64 14.25
CA LYS A 174 9.91 32.07 14.34
C LYS A 174 9.33 32.88 13.20
N HIS A 175 9.49 32.36 11.97
CA HIS A 175 8.93 32.95 10.77
C HIS A 175 8.27 31.87 9.91
N SER A 176 7.04 32.11 9.49
CA SER A 176 6.29 31.27 8.58
C SER A 176 6.26 31.91 7.20
N TYR A 177 6.77 31.20 6.21
CA TYR A 177 6.80 31.61 4.81
C TYR A 177 5.91 30.69 3.99
N ILE A 178 5.13 31.29 3.09
CA ILE A 178 4.36 30.55 2.09
C ILE A 178 5.07 30.71 0.76
N MET A 179 5.35 29.61 0.06
CA MET A 179 5.95 29.65 -1.26
C MET A 179 4.95 29.20 -2.33
N HIS A 180 4.84 30.00 -3.39
CA HIS A 180 4.01 29.66 -4.55
C HIS A 180 4.65 30.18 -5.83
N VAL A 181 4.50 29.45 -6.95
CA VAL A 181 5.13 29.82 -8.23
C VAL A 181 4.61 31.16 -8.77
N ASN A 182 3.36 31.51 -8.50
CA ASN A 182 2.77 32.78 -8.95
C ASN A 182 3.08 33.96 -8.00
N GLY A 183 3.48 33.68 -6.76
CA GLY A 183 3.76 34.71 -5.75
C GLY A 183 2.55 35.57 -5.36
N TRP A 184 1.33 35.07 -5.51
CA TRP A 184 0.11 35.83 -5.25
C TRP A 184 -0.37 35.58 -3.81
N GLY A 185 -0.62 36.65 -3.10
CA GLY A 185 -1.13 36.62 -1.73
C GLY A 185 -0.26 37.44 -0.75
N LYS A 186 -0.83 37.70 0.44
CA LYS A 186 -0.11 38.37 1.51
C LYS A 186 0.90 37.40 2.13
N ASN A 187 2.16 37.81 2.26
CA ASN A 187 3.26 36.98 2.79
C ASN A 187 3.64 35.77 1.94
N VAL A 188 3.26 35.75 0.64
CA VAL A 188 3.66 34.68 -0.28
C VAL A 188 4.93 35.05 -0.99
N ILE A 189 5.93 34.17 -0.95
CA ILE A 189 7.17 34.28 -1.68
C ILE A 189 6.97 33.63 -3.04
N LYS A 190 7.34 34.36 -4.11
CA LYS A 190 7.43 33.76 -5.44
C LYS A 190 8.63 32.81 -5.46
N GLY A 191 8.39 31.52 -5.67
CA GLY A 191 9.44 30.53 -5.74
C GLY A 191 9.04 29.31 -6.57
N ASN A 192 9.95 28.79 -7.36
CA ASN A 192 9.74 27.64 -8.21
C ASN A 192 10.75 26.55 -7.89
N LEU A 193 10.25 25.41 -7.41
CA LEU A 193 11.08 24.25 -7.01
C LEU A 193 11.78 23.59 -8.21
N GLU A 194 11.26 23.74 -9.44
CA GLU A 194 11.87 23.16 -10.63
C GLU A 194 13.02 24.04 -11.14
N SER A 195 12.75 25.31 -11.44
CA SER A 195 13.76 26.22 -12.00
C SER A 195 14.74 26.77 -10.95
N GLY A 196 14.36 26.77 -9.67
CA GLY A 196 15.13 27.43 -8.60
C GLY A 196 14.90 28.95 -8.52
N GLU A 197 14.03 29.54 -9.34
CA GLU A 197 13.70 30.95 -9.28
C GLU A 197 13.13 31.29 -7.90
N GLY A 198 13.64 32.37 -7.26
CA GLY A 198 13.16 32.86 -5.97
C GLY A 198 13.56 31.97 -4.77
N ILE A 199 14.37 30.93 -4.96
CA ILE A 199 14.86 30.08 -3.87
C ILE A 199 16.13 30.69 -3.28
N GLU A 200 16.05 31.15 -2.03
CA GLU A 200 17.18 31.61 -1.27
C GLU A 200 17.93 30.43 -0.65
N GLU A 201 19.27 30.42 -0.73
CA GLU A 201 20.11 29.36 -0.20
C GLU A 201 20.23 29.44 1.33
N ASN A 202 20.24 28.29 2.01
CA ASN A 202 20.46 28.17 3.46
C ASN A 202 19.52 29.06 4.30
N LYS A 203 18.26 29.18 3.91
CA LYS A 203 17.31 30.07 4.54
C LYS A 203 16.41 29.37 5.57
N TYR A 204 15.98 28.14 5.32
CA TYR A 204 14.93 27.52 6.10
C TYR A 204 15.45 26.42 7.02
N ASP A 205 14.94 26.43 8.25
CA ASP A 205 15.16 25.35 9.22
C ASP A 205 14.26 24.14 8.88
N CYS A 206 13.05 24.41 8.38
CA CYS A 206 12.14 23.38 7.90
C CYS A 206 11.44 23.78 6.59
N ALA A 207 11.23 22.79 5.71
CA ALA A 207 10.39 22.93 4.52
C ALA A 207 9.29 21.87 4.54
N ILE A 208 8.03 22.29 4.41
CA ILE A 208 6.85 21.42 4.33
C ILE A 208 6.35 21.43 2.88
N ILE A 209 6.38 20.26 2.23
CA ILE A 209 6.05 20.13 0.81
C ILE A 209 5.07 18.95 0.64
N THR A 210 3.79 19.24 0.81
CA THR A 210 2.76 18.19 0.73
C THR A 210 2.12 18.17 -0.66
N GLN A 211 1.96 16.98 -1.22
CA GLN A 211 1.23 16.70 -2.46
C GLN A 211 1.60 17.65 -3.63
N THR A 212 2.90 17.95 -3.77
CA THR A 212 3.39 18.94 -4.76
C THR A 212 4.24 18.30 -5.86
N LEU A 213 5.09 17.34 -5.51
CA LEU A 213 6.14 16.84 -6.41
C LEU A 213 5.60 16.16 -7.68
N MET A 214 4.39 15.61 -7.63
CA MET A 214 3.77 14.98 -8.79
C MET A 214 3.48 15.96 -9.93
N PHE A 215 3.42 17.26 -9.65
CA PHE A 215 3.15 18.33 -10.62
C PHE A 215 4.42 18.94 -11.22
N ILE A 216 5.61 18.45 -10.86
CA ILE A 216 6.90 18.99 -11.33
C ILE A 216 7.65 17.91 -12.11
N TYR A 217 7.97 18.20 -13.38
CA TYR A 217 8.58 17.20 -14.25
C TYR A 217 10.04 16.89 -13.90
N ASP A 218 10.88 17.90 -13.68
CA ASP A 218 12.28 17.70 -13.32
C ASP A 218 12.47 17.45 -11.83
N PHE A 219 12.22 16.20 -11.43
CA PHE A 219 12.40 15.76 -10.04
C PHE A 219 13.84 15.95 -9.52
N SER A 220 14.86 15.84 -10.38
CA SER A 220 16.25 16.02 -9.97
C SER A 220 16.53 17.48 -9.57
N SER A 221 16.02 18.43 -10.34
CA SER A 221 16.12 19.85 -10.00
C SER A 221 15.38 20.19 -8.72
N VAL A 222 14.20 19.59 -8.49
CA VAL A 222 13.47 19.74 -7.23
C VAL A 222 14.31 19.30 -6.03
N VAL A 223 14.91 18.11 -6.07
CA VAL A 223 15.78 17.61 -5.00
C VAL A 223 16.96 18.54 -4.73
N ASN A 224 17.59 19.06 -5.78
CA ASN A 224 18.67 20.04 -5.67
C ASN A 224 18.20 21.33 -4.99
N ASN A 225 17.06 21.86 -5.40
CA ASN A 225 16.53 23.13 -4.89
C ASN A 225 16.03 23.02 -3.44
N ILE A 226 15.43 21.86 -3.05
CA ILE A 226 15.13 21.56 -1.65
C ILE A 226 16.41 21.53 -0.82
N TYR A 227 17.47 20.88 -1.30
CA TYR A 227 18.75 20.86 -0.61
C TYR A 227 19.34 22.26 -0.43
N LYS A 228 19.29 23.08 -1.50
CA LYS A 228 19.79 24.46 -1.49
C LYS A 228 19.12 25.33 -0.45
N MET A 229 17.79 25.31 -0.39
CA MET A 229 17.03 26.22 0.48
C MET A 229 17.15 25.89 1.97
N LEU A 230 17.46 24.64 2.32
CA LEU A 230 17.62 24.25 3.72
C LEU A 230 18.95 24.76 4.30
N LYS A 231 18.91 25.25 5.54
CA LYS A 231 20.10 25.50 6.35
C LYS A 231 20.86 24.19 6.62
N PRO A 232 22.18 24.23 6.92
CA PRO A 232 22.87 23.07 7.48
C PRO A 232 22.14 22.55 8.73
N GLY A 233 21.75 21.28 8.72
CA GLY A 233 20.91 20.66 9.76
C GLY A 233 19.40 20.84 9.57
N GLY A 234 18.97 21.61 8.58
CA GLY A 234 17.56 21.80 8.24
C GLY A 234 16.90 20.55 7.65
N VAL A 235 15.58 20.47 7.75
CA VAL A 235 14.78 19.29 7.40
C VAL A 235 13.72 19.64 6.35
N ALA A 236 13.49 18.77 5.38
CA ALA A 236 12.27 18.83 4.59
C ALA A 236 11.35 17.66 4.91
N LEU A 237 10.08 17.97 5.12
CA LEU A 237 8.98 17.03 5.32
C LEU A 237 8.10 17.07 4.06
N ILE A 238 8.11 15.97 3.32
CA ILE A 238 7.50 15.90 2.00
C ILE A 238 6.51 14.76 1.98
N THR A 239 5.33 14.96 1.38
CA THR A 239 4.40 13.87 1.10
C THR A 239 4.03 13.85 -0.37
N VAL A 240 3.94 12.65 -0.92
CA VAL A 240 3.52 12.43 -2.30
C VAL A 240 2.50 11.29 -2.36
N ALA A 241 1.69 11.29 -3.42
CA ALA A 241 0.80 10.18 -3.70
C ALA A 241 1.57 9.00 -4.31
N GLY A 242 1.29 7.79 -3.82
CA GLY A 242 1.58 6.53 -4.50
C GLY A 242 0.38 6.09 -5.32
N ILE A 243 -0.49 5.23 -4.74
CA ILE A 243 -1.74 4.81 -5.40
C ILE A 243 -2.75 5.95 -5.31
N SER A 244 -3.06 6.59 -6.44
CA SER A 244 -3.99 7.71 -6.49
C SER A 244 -4.59 7.89 -7.89
N GLN A 245 -5.69 8.61 -7.96
CA GLN A 245 -6.20 9.17 -9.21
C GLN A 245 -5.41 10.43 -9.61
N LEU A 246 -5.54 10.85 -10.85
CA LEU A 246 -4.99 12.12 -11.31
C LEU A 246 -5.79 13.30 -10.75
N ALA A 247 -5.10 14.31 -10.22
CA ALA A 247 -5.70 15.58 -9.80
C ALA A 247 -5.97 16.45 -11.05
N ARG A 248 -7.13 16.30 -11.69
CA ARG A 248 -7.40 16.89 -13.01
C ARG A 248 -7.40 18.42 -13.02
N GLU A 249 -7.90 19.06 -11.98
CA GLU A 249 -7.90 20.51 -11.90
C GLU A 249 -6.49 21.07 -11.81
N ASP A 250 -5.68 20.49 -10.93
CA ASP A 250 -4.26 20.85 -10.80
C ASP A 250 -3.47 20.47 -12.04
N ALA A 251 -3.73 19.30 -12.63
CA ALA A 251 -3.08 18.85 -13.85
C ALA A 251 -3.36 19.75 -15.06
N GLY A 252 -4.53 20.38 -15.11
CA GLY A 252 -4.87 21.38 -16.13
C GLY A 252 -4.01 22.65 -16.05
N ASN A 253 -3.54 23.00 -14.86
CA ASN A 253 -2.73 24.18 -14.58
C ASN A 253 -1.22 23.89 -14.57
N TRP A 254 -0.81 22.72 -14.03
CA TRP A 254 0.59 22.40 -13.70
C TRP A 254 1.12 21.17 -14.44
N GLY A 255 0.25 20.30 -14.97
CA GLY A 255 0.58 18.96 -15.41
C GLY A 255 0.52 17.96 -14.24
N SER A 256 0.51 16.66 -14.55
CA SER A 256 0.63 15.56 -13.57
C SER A 256 1.55 14.51 -14.18
N TYR A 257 2.76 14.42 -13.67
CA TYR A 257 3.87 13.70 -14.32
C TYR A 257 4.23 12.40 -13.61
N TRP A 258 4.00 12.30 -12.29
CA TRP A 258 4.51 11.21 -11.49
C TRP A 258 3.46 10.56 -10.60
N SER A 259 3.46 9.23 -10.58
CA SER A 259 3.07 8.42 -9.43
C SER A 259 4.35 7.89 -8.83
N PHE A 260 4.55 8.09 -7.54
CA PHE A 260 5.82 7.78 -6.90
C PHE A 260 5.83 6.39 -6.27
N GLU A 261 7.03 5.79 -6.26
CA GLU A 261 7.32 4.57 -5.51
C GLU A 261 8.37 4.88 -4.43
N PRO A 262 8.34 4.18 -3.27
CA PRO A 262 9.29 4.39 -2.17
C PRO A 262 10.75 4.35 -2.62
N ASP A 263 11.11 3.39 -3.48
CA ASP A 263 12.48 3.22 -3.96
C ASP A 263 12.92 4.33 -4.92
N SER A 264 12.01 4.86 -5.75
CA SER A 264 12.32 5.98 -6.64
C SER A 264 12.63 7.25 -5.85
N LEU A 265 11.85 7.51 -4.80
CA LEU A 265 12.07 8.62 -3.88
C LEU A 265 13.38 8.46 -3.12
N ARG A 266 13.64 7.29 -2.53
CA ARG A 266 14.89 7.00 -1.85
C ARG A 266 16.09 7.29 -2.71
N LYS A 267 16.19 6.67 -3.88
CA LYS A 267 17.29 6.87 -4.83
C LYS A 267 17.42 8.31 -5.31
N GLY A 268 16.30 9.00 -5.49
CA GLY A 268 16.29 10.39 -5.91
C GLY A 268 16.88 11.32 -4.85
N PHE A 269 16.41 11.20 -3.61
CA PHE A 269 16.85 12.07 -2.52
C PHE A 269 18.25 11.71 -1.99
N GLU A 270 18.64 10.44 -1.98
CA GLU A 270 19.99 10.01 -1.53
C GLU A 270 21.12 10.61 -2.37
N LYS A 271 20.87 11.07 -3.58
CA LYS A 271 21.86 11.79 -4.41
C LYS A 271 22.37 13.08 -3.75
N LYS A 272 21.59 13.69 -2.86
CA LYS A 272 21.93 14.94 -2.17
C LYS A 272 21.93 14.82 -0.64
N PHE A 273 21.03 14.03 -0.08
CA PHE A 273 20.85 13.86 1.36
C PHE A 273 21.44 12.52 1.82
N ILE A 274 22.73 12.32 1.55
CA ILE A 274 23.45 11.06 1.81
C ILE A 274 23.21 10.59 3.25
N ASN A 275 22.70 9.34 3.42
CA ASN A 275 22.39 8.72 4.73
C ASN A 275 21.34 9.46 5.59
N ASN A 276 20.69 10.47 5.08
CA ASN A 276 19.73 11.30 5.82
C ASN A 276 18.34 11.32 5.15
N VAL A 277 17.92 10.19 4.57
CA VAL A 277 16.64 10.00 3.90
C VAL A 277 15.83 8.94 4.65
N VAL A 278 14.66 9.31 5.14
CA VAL A 278 13.68 8.38 5.72
C VAL A 278 12.46 8.36 4.82
N ILE A 279 12.06 7.19 4.38
CA ILE A 279 10.84 6.97 3.57
C ILE A 279 9.86 6.17 4.41
N GLN A 280 8.60 6.58 4.41
CA GLN A 280 7.54 5.92 5.13
C GLN A 280 6.29 5.81 4.27
N SER A 281 5.83 4.60 4.03
CA SER A 281 4.60 4.30 3.31
C SER A 281 3.42 4.27 4.26
N TYR A 282 2.28 4.80 3.81
CA TYR A 282 1.01 4.80 4.53
C TYR A 282 -0.09 4.28 3.62
N GLY A 283 -1.00 3.52 4.19
CA GLY A 283 -2.18 3.02 3.51
C GLY A 283 -2.26 1.50 3.46
N ASN A 284 -3.34 1.04 2.92
CA ASN A 284 -3.61 -0.38 2.64
C ASN A 284 -4.63 -0.48 1.49
N VAL A 285 -4.84 -1.69 0.98
CA VAL A 285 -5.72 -1.92 -0.17
C VAL A 285 -7.15 -1.41 0.05
N LYS A 286 -7.72 -1.55 1.27
CA LYS A 286 -9.09 -1.09 1.55
C LYS A 286 -9.21 0.44 1.47
N VAL A 287 -8.28 1.13 2.10
CA VAL A 287 -8.25 2.60 2.09
C VAL A 287 -7.94 3.13 0.69
N ALA A 288 -7.06 2.46 -0.06
CA ALA A 288 -6.77 2.81 -1.46
C ALA A 288 -8.03 2.72 -2.33
N VAL A 289 -8.78 1.62 -2.23
CA VAL A 289 -10.04 1.44 -2.97
C VAL A 289 -11.07 2.49 -2.56
N ALA A 290 -11.24 2.76 -1.27
CA ALA A 290 -12.16 3.79 -0.79
C ALA A 290 -11.80 5.18 -1.35
N MET A 291 -10.52 5.56 -1.30
CA MET A 291 -10.04 6.82 -1.89
C MET A 291 -10.29 6.89 -3.40
N LEU A 292 -10.00 5.82 -4.15
CA LEU A 292 -10.23 5.77 -5.60
C LEU A 292 -11.72 5.88 -5.97
N TYR A 293 -12.62 5.45 -5.08
CA TYR A 293 -14.05 5.69 -5.23
C TYR A 293 -14.49 7.08 -4.78
N GLY A 294 -13.60 7.88 -4.19
CA GLY A 294 -13.87 9.24 -3.75
C GLY A 294 -14.65 9.29 -2.44
N MET A 295 -14.49 8.30 -1.57
CA MET A 295 -14.98 8.36 -0.20
C MET A 295 -14.16 9.37 0.61
N CYS A 296 -14.77 9.97 1.62
CA CYS A 296 -14.09 10.84 2.59
C CYS A 296 -13.63 10.05 3.83
N SER A 297 -12.77 10.66 4.62
CA SER A 297 -12.17 9.98 5.78
C SER A 297 -13.18 9.64 6.88
N GLU A 298 -14.26 10.41 6.98
CA GLU A 298 -15.34 10.23 7.94
C GLU A 298 -16.20 8.98 7.65
N GLU A 299 -16.21 8.51 6.40
CA GLU A 299 -16.95 7.33 5.97
C GLU A 299 -16.19 6.02 6.22
N ILE A 300 -14.89 6.10 6.51
CA ILE A 300 -14.03 4.92 6.69
C ILE A 300 -13.84 4.65 8.19
N PRO A 301 -14.14 3.44 8.68
CA PRO A 301 -13.88 3.06 10.06
C PRO A 301 -12.42 3.28 10.47
N LYS A 302 -12.21 3.90 11.64
CA LYS A 302 -10.87 4.32 12.10
C LYS A 302 -9.88 3.15 12.25
N GLU A 303 -10.36 1.98 12.62
CA GLU A 303 -9.56 0.76 12.75
C GLU A 303 -8.92 0.32 11.45
N ILE A 304 -9.51 0.68 10.29
CA ILE A 304 -8.95 0.35 8.97
C ILE A 304 -7.70 1.17 8.65
N TYR A 305 -7.60 2.38 9.19
CA TYR A 305 -6.42 3.24 8.99
C TYR A 305 -5.18 2.76 9.76
N GLY A 306 -5.36 2.01 10.84
CA GLY A 306 -4.27 1.58 11.72
C GLY A 306 -3.29 0.58 11.11
N TYR A 307 -3.70 -0.10 10.04
CA TYR A 307 -2.86 -1.05 9.32
C TYR A 307 -2.25 -0.40 8.07
N ASN A 308 -0.91 -0.36 8.02
CA ASN A 308 -0.18 0.08 6.84
C ASN A 308 0.45 -1.12 6.14
N ASP A 309 0.22 -1.24 4.84
CA ASP A 309 0.79 -2.26 3.98
C ASP A 309 1.76 -1.63 2.99
N GLU A 310 3.04 -1.97 3.11
CA GLU A 310 4.09 -1.39 2.27
C GLU A 310 3.94 -1.72 0.78
N GLN A 311 3.15 -2.77 0.45
CA GLN A 311 2.85 -3.12 -0.95
C GLN A 311 1.73 -2.27 -1.55
N TYR A 312 1.01 -1.52 -0.72
CA TYR A 312 -0.10 -0.65 -1.14
C TYR A 312 0.08 0.79 -0.64
N PRO A 313 1.18 1.46 -1.00
CA PRO A 313 1.45 2.82 -0.56
C PRO A 313 0.45 3.79 -1.17
N LEU A 314 -0.43 4.35 -0.35
CA LEU A 314 -1.37 5.40 -0.75
C LEU A 314 -0.68 6.77 -0.69
N ILE A 315 -0.06 7.04 0.46
CA ILE A 315 0.75 8.22 0.71
C ILE A 315 2.16 7.78 1.11
N ILE A 316 3.14 8.43 0.55
CA ILE A 316 4.55 8.22 0.88
C ILE A 316 5.09 9.49 1.50
N GLY A 317 5.50 9.40 2.76
CA GLY A 317 6.19 10.46 3.48
C GLY A 317 7.70 10.35 3.29
N VAL A 318 8.34 11.48 3.02
CA VAL A 318 9.78 11.60 2.87
C VAL A 318 10.29 12.65 3.85
N ARG A 319 11.16 12.24 4.77
CA ARG A 319 11.90 13.13 5.64
C ARG A 319 13.36 13.15 5.22
N VAL A 320 13.86 14.30 4.85
CA VAL A 320 15.27 14.48 4.50
C VAL A 320 15.89 15.54 5.39
N LYS A 321 17.18 15.38 5.74
CA LYS A 321 17.92 16.32 6.56
C LYS A 321 19.24 16.71 5.89
N LYS A 322 19.48 17.99 5.76
CA LYS A 322 20.77 18.51 5.27
C LYS A 322 21.85 18.32 6.33
N GLU A 323 23.02 17.83 5.93
CA GLU A 323 24.15 17.66 6.84
C GLU A 323 24.54 18.97 7.52
N LYS A 324 24.99 18.86 8.77
CA LYS A 324 25.68 19.97 9.46
C LYS A 324 27.10 20.01 8.92
N LEU A 325 27.49 21.14 8.39
CA LEU A 325 28.89 21.40 8.01
C LEU A 325 29.80 21.39 9.26
#